data_76a7ce296cb65342bc28c91ae55740b0
#
_entry.id   76a7ce296cb65342bc28c91ae55740b0
#
_cell.length_a   1.000
_cell.length_b   1.000
_cell.length_c   1.000
_cell.angle_alpha   90.00
_cell.angle_beta   90.00
_cell.angle_gamma   90.00
#
_symmetry.space_group_name_H-M   'P 1'
#
loop_
_entity.id
_entity.type
_entity.pdbx_description
1 polymer ?
#
loop_
_entity_poly.entity_id
_entity_poly.type
_entity_poly.pdbx_seq_one_letter_code
_entity_poly.pdbx_strand_id
1 'polypeptide(L)'
;YMLVDGQGNFGSIDGDSPAAMRYTEARLKKISEEMVQDLDKDTVDFQLNYDDSLKEPTVLPTKIPNLLVNGASGIAVGMATNMPPHNLSEVINGTIAFIENNEITIDELIEFVKAPDFPTGGIIYGYDGVKEAFHTGRGKIVMRAKAEIEEVNGRECIIVTEIPYQVNKAEMIRKTAEMVNDKKIDGISTIRDESDRKG
;
A
#
# COMPACT_ATOMS: atom_id res chain seq x y z
N TYR A 1 -4.96 6.06 1.65
CA TYR A 1 -6.16 6.88 1.39
C TYR A 1 -6.49 6.84 -0.09
N MET A 2 -7.64 6.25 -0.43
CA MET A 2 -8.07 6.16 -1.83
C MET A 2 -8.47 7.53 -2.37
N LEU A 3 -7.95 7.88 -3.55
CA LEU A 3 -8.20 9.14 -4.24
C LEU A 3 -9.42 9.07 -5.17
N VAL A 4 -9.80 7.86 -5.56
CA VAL A 4 -10.94 7.59 -6.44
C VAL A 4 -12.03 6.88 -5.65
N ASP A 5 -13.27 7.31 -5.84
CA ASP A 5 -14.46 6.64 -5.34
C ASP A 5 -15.04 5.80 -6.48
N GLY A 6 -15.02 4.48 -6.28
CA GLY A 6 -15.53 3.52 -7.25
C GLY A 6 -16.90 2.98 -6.86
N GLN A 7 -17.79 2.84 -7.84
CA GLN A 7 -19.06 2.15 -7.69
C GLN A 7 -19.10 0.95 -8.63
N GLY A 8 -19.42 -0.21 -8.08
CA GLY A 8 -19.42 -1.47 -8.83
C GLY A 8 -18.27 -2.40 -8.41
N ASN A 9 -18.03 -3.43 -9.22
CA ASN A 9 -16.99 -4.42 -8.95
C ASN A 9 -15.67 -4.00 -9.60
N PHE A 10 -14.68 -3.63 -8.79
CA PHE A 10 -13.30 -3.28 -9.20
C PHE A 10 -12.29 -4.41 -8.93
N GLY A 11 -12.76 -5.61 -8.62
CA GLY A 11 -11.94 -6.75 -8.22
C GLY A 11 -12.00 -7.01 -6.72
N SER A 12 -11.26 -8.00 -6.27
CA SER A 12 -11.21 -8.40 -4.86
C SER A 12 -9.80 -8.78 -4.41
N ILE A 13 -9.62 -8.91 -3.09
CA ILE A 13 -8.37 -9.41 -2.48
C ILE A 13 -8.06 -10.86 -2.89
N ASP A 14 -9.05 -11.61 -3.36
CA ASP A 14 -8.91 -12.97 -3.89
C ASP A 14 -8.43 -13.00 -5.33
N GLY A 15 -8.25 -11.83 -5.95
CA GLY A 15 -7.79 -11.71 -7.33
C GLY A 15 -8.91 -11.86 -8.36
N ASP A 16 -10.17 -11.73 -7.96
CA ASP A 16 -11.29 -11.69 -8.91
C ASP A 16 -11.14 -10.52 -9.89
N SER A 17 -11.46 -10.79 -11.14
CA SER A 17 -11.42 -9.76 -12.16
C SER A 17 -12.50 -8.69 -11.95
N PRO A 18 -12.19 -7.41 -12.25
CA PRO A 18 -13.21 -6.36 -12.22
C PRO A 18 -14.30 -6.63 -13.26
N ALA A 19 -15.48 -6.06 -13.02
CA ALA A 19 -16.55 -6.07 -13.99
C ALA A 19 -16.17 -5.27 -15.24
N ALA A 20 -16.89 -5.52 -16.35
CA ALA A 20 -16.73 -4.70 -17.54
C ALA A 20 -17.02 -3.21 -17.21
N MET A 21 -16.25 -2.28 -17.80
CA MET A 21 -16.30 -0.85 -17.50
C MET A 21 -17.71 -0.22 -17.62
N ARG A 22 -18.60 -0.80 -18.42
CA ARG A 22 -20.00 -0.34 -18.54
C ARG A 22 -20.84 -0.55 -17.29
N TYR A 23 -20.37 -1.33 -16.33
CA TYR A 23 -21.03 -1.61 -15.05
C TYR A 23 -20.37 -0.92 -13.86
N THR A 24 -19.36 -0.12 -14.10
CA THR A 24 -18.62 0.57 -13.05
C THR A 24 -18.62 2.07 -13.27
N GLU A 25 -18.63 2.82 -12.19
CA GLU A 25 -18.46 4.27 -12.19
C GLU A 25 -17.27 4.65 -11.34
N ALA A 26 -16.55 5.69 -11.72
CA ALA A 26 -15.42 6.23 -10.96
C ALA A 26 -15.55 7.75 -10.88
N ARG A 27 -15.30 8.30 -9.70
CA ARG A 27 -15.29 9.74 -9.45
C ARG A 27 -14.18 10.10 -8.47
N LEU A 28 -13.78 11.36 -8.43
CA LEU A 28 -12.81 11.83 -7.46
C LEU A 28 -13.43 11.86 -6.05
N LYS A 29 -12.64 11.49 -5.05
CA LYS A 29 -12.97 11.77 -3.65
C LYS A 29 -12.64 13.22 -3.30
N LYS A 30 -13.25 13.75 -2.25
CA LYS A 30 -12.99 15.11 -1.76
C LYS A 30 -11.52 15.40 -1.50
N ILE A 31 -10.77 14.44 -0.99
CA ILE A 31 -9.32 14.59 -0.77
C ILE A 31 -8.56 14.81 -2.08
N SER A 32 -9.01 14.22 -3.19
CA SER A 32 -8.40 14.42 -4.50
C SER A 32 -8.68 15.81 -5.06
N GLU A 33 -9.88 16.34 -4.82
CA GLU A 33 -10.24 17.71 -5.18
C GLU A 33 -9.36 18.72 -4.47
N GLU A 34 -9.08 18.50 -3.17
CA GLU A 34 -8.15 19.32 -2.38
C GLU A 34 -6.70 19.29 -2.92
N MET A 35 -6.28 18.16 -3.47
CA MET A 35 -4.93 18.00 -4.04
C MET A 35 -4.73 18.78 -5.34
N VAL A 36 -5.80 19.08 -6.08
CA VAL A 36 -5.76 19.80 -7.36
C VAL A 36 -6.34 21.20 -7.28
N GLN A 37 -6.81 21.63 -6.12
CA GLN A 37 -7.54 22.89 -5.93
C GLN A 37 -6.77 24.12 -6.43
N ASP A 38 -5.44 24.12 -6.31
CA ASP A 38 -4.60 25.27 -6.65
C ASP A 38 -3.91 25.12 -8.01
N LEU A 39 -4.36 24.19 -8.84
CA LEU A 39 -3.76 23.89 -10.15
C LEU A 39 -3.84 25.06 -11.14
N ASP A 40 -4.89 25.88 -11.03
CA ASP A 40 -5.13 27.07 -11.86
C ASP A 40 -4.47 28.35 -11.35
N LYS A 41 -3.70 28.27 -10.25
CA LYS A 41 -3.09 29.42 -9.55
C LYS A 41 -1.59 29.60 -9.79
N ASP A 42 -1.08 29.04 -10.87
CA ASP A 42 0.34 29.12 -11.25
C ASP A 42 1.28 28.59 -10.15
N THR A 43 0.88 27.50 -9.51
CA THR A 43 1.61 26.86 -8.41
C THR A 43 2.59 25.79 -8.89
N VAL A 44 2.45 25.31 -10.12
CA VAL A 44 3.28 24.28 -10.75
C VAL A 44 3.52 24.59 -12.21
N ASP A 45 4.61 24.07 -12.77
CA ASP A 45 4.94 24.20 -14.18
C ASP A 45 4.04 23.28 -15.04
N PHE A 46 3.77 23.73 -16.26
CA PHE A 46 3.02 22.99 -17.26
C PHE A 46 3.89 22.63 -18.46
N GLN A 47 3.65 21.47 -19.02
CA GLN A 47 4.25 20.99 -20.27
C GLN A 47 3.17 20.62 -21.29
N LEU A 48 3.55 20.43 -22.54
CA LEU A 48 2.66 19.89 -23.55
C LEU A 48 2.43 18.39 -23.28
N ASN A 49 1.20 17.90 -23.55
CA ASN A 49 0.88 16.49 -23.51
C ASN A 49 1.54 15.74 -24.69
N TYR A 50 1.31 14.42 -24.80
CA TYR A 50 1.97 13.52 -25.75
C TYR A 50 1.79 13.90 -27.23
N ASP A 51 0.72 14.63 -27.61
CA ASP A 51 0.41 15.04 -28.99
C ASP A 51 0.46 16.58 -29.19
N ASP A 52 0.99 17.30 -28.21
CA ASP A 52 1.12 18.75 -28.19
C ASP A 52 -0.21 19.54 -28.32
N SER A 53 -1.34 18.86 -28.14
CA SER A 53 -2.67 19.46 -28.28
C SER A 53 -3.14 20.23 -27.05
N LEU A 54 -2.70 19.82 -25.86
CA LEU A 54 -3.07 20.38 -24.57
C LEU A 54 -1.85 20.56 -23.66
N LYS A 55 -2.02 21.28 -22.58
CA LYS A 55 -1.02 21.40 -21.51
C LYS A 55 -1.43 20.55 -20.32
N GLU A 56 -0.47 19.92 -19.70
CA GLU A 56 -0.61 19.16 -18.47
C GLU A 56 0.38 19.64 -17.40
N PRO A 57 0.04 19.56 -16.11
CA PRO A 57 1.00 19.92 -15.05
C PRO A 57 2.11 18.89 -14.97
N THR A 58 3.35 19.35 -14.74
CA THR A 58 4.51 18.45 -14.53
C THR A 58 4.40 17.68 -13.22
N VAL A 59 3.79 18.29 -12.19
CA VAL A 59 3.46 17.70 -10.89
C VAL A 59 2.13 18.27 -10.39
N LEU A 60 1.46 17.57 -9.49
CA LEU A 60 0.25 18.10 -8.85
C LEU A 60 0.59 18.97 -7.63
N PRO A 61 -0.11 20.10 -7.41
CA PRO A 61 0.09 20.98 -6.25
C PRO A 61 -0.56 20.41 -4.99
N THR A 62 -0.10 19.24 -4.54
CA THR A 62 -0.70 18.54 -3.40
C THR A 62 -0.49 19.29 -2.09
N LYS A 63 -1.51 19.30 -1.20
CA LYS A 63 -1.43 19.91 0.13
C LYS A 63 -0.81 19.01 1.20
N ILE A 64 -0.63 17.73 0.87
CA ILE A 64 -0.01 16.73 1.76
C ILE A 64 1.03 15.94 0.96
N PRO A 65 2.05 15.35 1.60
CA PRO A 65 3.04 14.50 0.94
C PRO A 65 2.43 13.17 0.49
N ASN A 66 1.54 13.21 -0.53
CA ASN A 66 0.75 12.07 -0.96
C ASN A 66 1.59 10.88 -1.42
N LEU A 67 2.77 11.14 -2.00
CA LEU A 67 3.69 10.08 -2.43
C LEU A 67 4.15 9.20 -1.25
N LEU A 68 4.38 9.79 -0.09
CA LEU A 68 4.73 9.05 1.13
C LEU A 68 3.49 8.39 1.75
N VAL A 69 2.37 9.10 1.79
CA VAL A 69 1.13 8.61 2.44
C VAL A 69 0.56 7.41 1.70
N ASN A 70 0.41 7.47 0.39
CA ASN A 70 -0.18 6.40 -0.43
C ASN A 70 0.85 5.49 -1.09
N GLY A 71 2.12 5.88 -1.11
CA GLY A 71 3.13 5.16 -1.87
C GLY A 71 2.92 5.25 -3.37
N ALA A 72 3.71 4.51 -4.11
CA ALA A 72 3.59 4.36 -5.56
C ALA A 72 4.13 2.99 -5.99
N SER A 73 3.44 2.34 -6.90
CA SER A 73 3.90 1.09 -7.52
C SER A 73 3.67 1.17 -9.01
N GLY A 74 4.70 0.88 -9.79
CA GLY A 74 4.59 0.91 -11.24
C GLY A 74 5.83 0.42 -11.94
N ILE A 75 5.62 -0.01 -13.18
CA ILE A 75 6.67 -0.52 -14.07
C ILE A 75 6.75 0.41 -15.27
N ALA A 76 7.93 0.99 -15.49
CA ALA A 76 8.24 1.81 -16.67
C ALA A 76 9.30 1.13 -17.52
N VAL A 77 9.59 1.68 -18.69
CA VAL A 77 10.67 1.19 -19.53
C VAL A 77 12.03 1.47 -18.87
N GLY A 78 12.76 0.43 -18.55
CA GLY A 78 14.08 0.52 -17.93
C GLY A 78 14.11 0.75 -16.42
N MET A 79 12.97 0.96 -15.76
CA MET A 79 12.90 1.12 -14.31
C MET A 79 11.54 0.72 -13.75
N ALA A 80 11.52 0.43 -12.45
CA ALA A 80 10.29 0.21 -11.69
C ALA A 80 10.36 0.93 -10.36
N THR A 81 9.21 1.33 -9.81
CA THR A 81 9.09 1.86 -8.46
C THR A 81 8.16 0.99 -7.63
N ASN A 82 8.46 0.86 -6.36
CA ASN A 82 7.61 0.18 -5.39
C ASN A 82 7.80 0.83 -4.01
N MET A 83 7.24 2.03 -3.88
CA MET A 83 7.28 2.80 -2.63
C MET A 83 6.07 2.41 -1.78
N PRO A 84 6.26 1.94 -0.54
CA PRO A 84 5.17 1.58 0.34
C PRO A 84 4.42 2.81 0.87
N PRO A 85 3.15 2.65 1.30
CA PRO A 85 2.41 3.70 2.00
C PRO A 85 2.93 3.90 3.42
N HIS A 86 2.66 5.07 4.01
CA HIS A 86 3.05 5.44 5.36
C HIS A 86 1.88 6.06 6.13
N ASN A 87 1.99 6.08 7.45
CA ASN A 87 0.97 6.66 8.32
C ASN A 87 0.87 8.17 8.13
N LEU A 88 -0.35 8.67 7.90
CA LEU A 88 -0.60 10.09 7.63
C LEU A 88 -0.12 10.99 8.79
N SER A 89 -0.39 10.62 10.03
CA SER A 89 0.00 11.42 11.20
C SER A 89 1.52 11.47 11.35
N GLU A 90 2.21 10.35 11.13
CA GLU A 90 3.67 10.28 11.16
C GLU A 90 4.28 11.15 10.05
N VAL A 91 3.76 11.06 8.83
CA VAL A 91 4.24 11.85 7.68
C VAL A 91 4.02 13.36 7.93
N ILE A 92 2.87 13.76 8.48
CA ILE A 92 2.61 15.16 8.81
C ILE A 92 3.56 15.65 9.91
N ASN A 93 3.77 14.88 10.96
CA ASN A 93 4.71 15.22 12.04
C ASN A 93 6.15 15.38 11.51
N GLY A 94 6.60 14.44 10.65
CA GLY A 94 7.89 14.54 9.97
C GLY A 94 7.99 15.78 9.08
N THR A 95 6.91 16.13 8.37
CA THR A 95 6.86 17.34 7.54
C THR A 95 6.97 18.61 8.39
N ILE A 96 6.28 18.68 9.52
CA ILE A 96 6.37 19.82 10.46
C ILE A 96 7.80 19.94 11.00
N ALA A 97 8.40 18.82 11.43
CA ALA A 97 9.78 18.83 11.92
C ALA A 97 10.78 19.30 10.85
N PHE A 98 10.58 18.92 9.59
CA PHE A 98 11.40 19.40 8.47
C PHE A 98 11.21 20.90 8.19
N ILE A 99 9.99 21.42 8.29
CA ILE A 99 9.73 22.87 8.14
C ILE A 99 10.38 23.67 9.26
N GLU A 100 10.35 23.18 10.50
CA GLU A 100 10.96 23.81 11.66
C GLU A 100 12.50 23.77 11.63
N ASN A 101 13.06 22.71 11.04
CA ASN A 101 14.50 22.52 10.87
C ASN A 101 14.82 21.89 9.52
N ASN A 102 15.15 22.69 8.52
CA ASN A 102 15.49 22.22 7.17
C ASN A 102 16.79 21.40 7.10
N GLU A 103 17.63 21.44 8.13
CA GLU A 103 18.87 20.67 8.23
C GLU A 103 18.69 19.34 8.98
N ILE A 104 17.42 18.98 9.31
CA ILE A 104 17.10 17.72 9.97
C ILE A 104 17.62 16.52 9.15
N THR A 105 18.27 15.60 9.82
CA THR A 105 18.83 14.40 9.16
C THR A 105 17.76 13.32 8.91
N ILE A 106 18.10 12.36 8.03
CA ILE A 106 17.22 11.20 7.78
C ILE A 106 17.00 10.40 9.08
N ASP A 107 18.04 10.21 9.89
CA ASP A 107 17.93 9.49 11.17
C ASP A 107 16.97 10.18 12.15
N GLU A 108 16.97 11.51 12.20
CA GLU A 108 16.01 12.27 13.01
C GLU A 108 14.59 12.23 12.44
N LEU A 109 14.41 12.23 11.10
CA LEU A 109 13.10 12.07 10.46
C LEU A 109 12.51 10.67 10.68
N ILE A 110 13.32 9.65 10.79
CA ILE A 110 12.91 8.27 11.10
C ILE A 110 12.25 8.18 12.49
N GLU A 111 12.57 9.06 13.43
CA GLU A 111 11.89 9.11 14.73
C GLU A 111 10.41 9.52 14.59
N PHE A 112 10.05 10.25 13.54
CA PHE A 112 8.68 10.64 13.22
C PHE A 112 8.00 9.64 12.30
N VAL A 113 8.65 9.25 11.19
CA VAL A 113 8.15 8.28 10.20
C VAL A 113 8.92 6.98 10.38
N LYS A 114 8.44 6.13 11.28
CA LYS A 114 9.18 4.97 11.77
C LYS A 114 9.31 3.85 10.75
N ALA A 115 8.25 3.57 10.00
CA ALA A 115 8.20 2.48 9.04
C ALA A 115 7.01 2.66 8.09
N PRO A 116 6.96 1.90 6.99
CA PRO A 116 5.73 1.77 6.20
C PRO A 116 4.54 1.35 7.05
N ASP A 117 3.36 1.87 6.70
CA ASP A 117 2.09 1.54 7.33
C ASP A 117 1.12 1.04 6.25
N PHE A 118 0.80 -0.25 6.31
CA PHE A 118 0.04 -0.92 5.26
C PHE A 118 -1.45 -1.00 5.60
N PRO A 119 -2.36 -0.74 4.63
CA PRO A 119 -3.80 -0.73 4.88
C PRO A 119 -4.37 -2.09 5.28
N THR A 120 -3.67 -3.18 4.99
CA THR A 120 -4.08 -4.56 5.34
C THR A 120 -3.44 -5.06 6.63
N GLY A 121 -2.72 -4.21 7.38
CA GLY A 121 -2.02 -4.59 8.59
C GLY A 121 -0.80 -5.48 8.32
N GLY A 122 -0.61 -6.49 9.16
CA GLY A 122 0.55 -7.36 9.13
C GLY A 122 1.69 -6.86 10.00
N ILE A 123 2.79 -7.59 9.99
CA ILE A 123 3.97 -7.33 10.84
C ILE A 123 5.20 -7.18 9.95
N ILE A 124 5.91 -6.05 10.07
CA ILE A 124 7.23 -5.89 9.47
C ILE A 124 8.23 -6.67 10.33
N TYR A 125 8.92 -7.62 9.70
CA TYR A 125 9.86 -8.50 10.37
C TYR A 125 11.31 -8.05 10.13
N GLY A 126 11.88 -7.43 11.15
CA GLY A 126 13.21 -6.79 11.08
C GLY A 126 13.12 -5.34 10.60
N TYR A 127 14.05 -4.50 11.07
CA TYR A 127 14.03 -3.06 10.79
C TYR A 127 15.13 -2.61 9.82
N ASP A 128 16.15 -3.43 9.63
CA ASP A 128 17.32 -3.06 8.81
C ASP A 128 16.96 -2.69 7.39
N GLY A 129 16.04 -3.45 6.77
CA GLY A 129 15.59 -3.16 5.40
C GLY A 129 14.76 -1.88 5.28
N VAL A 130 14.03 -1.47 6.33
CA VAL A 130 13.31 -0.19 6.38
C VAL A 130 14.32 0.95 6.46
N LYS A 131 15.29 0.84 7.38
CA LYS A 131 16.35 1.83 7.56
C LYS A 131 17.19 2.00 6.30
N GLU A 132 17.58 0.90 5.66
CA GLU A 132 18.29 0.92 4.38
C GLU A 132 17.47 1.62 3.29
N ALA A 133 16.15 1.33 3.20
CA ALA A 133 15.27 1.96 2.23
C ALA A 133 15.18 3.48 2.42
N PHE A 134 15.08 3.97 3.65
CA PHE A 134 15.02 5.40 3.94
C PHE A 134 16.34 6.12 3.64
N HIS A 135 17.50 5.51 3.89
CA HIS A 135 18.80 6.12 3.62
C HIS A 135 19.22 6.06 2.14
N THR A 136 18.89 4.96 1.45
CA THR A 136 19.43 4.70 0.10
C THR A 136 18.38 4.75 -1.01
N GLY A 137 17.09 4.79 -0.65
CA GLY A 137 15.97 4.61 -1.57
C GLY A 137 15.76 3.15 -1.99
N ARG A 138 16.50 2.20 -1.42
CA ARG A 138 16.37 0.76 -1.69
C ARG A 138 16.53 -0.02 -0.41
N GLY A 139 15.62 -0.99 -0.17
CA GLY A 139 15.69 -1.87 0.98
C GLY A 139 14.72 -3.03 0.82
N LYS A 140 15.00 -4.13 1.52
CA LYS A 140 14.13 -5.32 1.51
C LYS A 140 13.31 -5.34 2.79
N ILE A 141 12.02 -5.05 2.66
CA ILE A 141 11.05 -5.10 3.76
C ILE A 141 10.37 -6.46 3.75
N VAL A 142 10.53 -7.21 4.83
CA VAL A 142 9.88 -8.52 5.01
C VAL A 142 8.62 -8.33 5.82
N MET A 143 7.49 -8.73 5.25
CA MET A 143 6.18 -8.67 5.91
C MET A 143 5.70 -10.07 6.26
N ARG A 144 5.06 -10.20 7.42
CA ARG A 144 4.39 -11.42 7.86
C ARG A 144 2.93 -11.16 8.17
N ALA A 145 2.13 -12.19 7.99
CA ALA A 145 0.77 -12.23 8.47
C ALA A 145 0.71 -12.09 9.99
N LYS A 146 -0.36 -11.54 10.53
CA LYS A 146 -0.67 -11.67 11.94
C LYS A 146 -1.44 -12.97 12.13
N ALA A 147 -0.85 -13.87 12.90
CA ALA A 147 -1.40 -15.20 13.13
C ALA A 147 -1.26 -15.58 14.60
N GLU A 148 -2.28 -16.25 15.13
CA GLU A 148 -2.34 -16.76 16.49
C GLU A 148 -2.71 -18.24 16.48
N ILE A 149 -2.29 -18.99 17.50
CA ILE A 149 -2.67 -20.39 17.66
C ILE A 149 -3.76 -20.43 18.70
N GLU A 150 -4.92 -20.94 18.31
CA GLU A 150 -6.11 -21.05 19.17
C GLU A 150 -6.66 -22.48 19.14
N GLU A 151 -7.29 -22.90 20.22
CA GLU A 151 -8.02 -24.15 20.28
C GLU A 151 -9.49 -23.94 19.87
N VAL A 152 -9.88 -24.52 18.75
CA VAL A 152 -11.24 -24.44 18.23
C VAL A 152 -11.82 -25.87 18.17
N ASN A 153 -12.89 -26.12 18.95
CA ASN A 153 -13.55 -27.44 19.01
C ASN A 153 -12.58 -28.60 19.32
N GLY A 154 -11.64 -28.40 20.25
CA GLY A 154 -10.67 -29.41 20.66
C GLY A 154 -9.56 -29.68 19.65
N ARG A 155 -9.32 -28.76 18.72
CA ARG A 155 -8.22 -28.81 17.74
C ARG A 155 -7.43 -27.52 17.75
N GLU A 156 -6.12 -27.62 17.69
CA GLU A 156 -5.27 -26.46 17.46
C GLU A 156 -5.46 -25.93 16.05
N CYS A 157 -5.72 -24.63 15.96
CA CYS A 157 -5.94 -23.91 14.71
C CYS A 157 -4.99 -22.72 14.63
N ILE A 158 -4.42 -22.48 13.46
CA ILE A 158 -3.70 -21.23 13.16
C ILE A 158 -4.74 -20.27 12.59
N ILE A 159 -5.07 -19.24 13.36
CA ILE A 159 -6.00 -18.18 12.95
C ILE A 159 -5.19 -17.02 12.40
N VAL A 160 -5.38 -16.71 11.11
CA VAL A 160 -4.73 -15.60 10.43
C VAL A 160 -5.74 -14.46 10.32
N THR A 161 -5.46 -13.33 10.99
CA THR A 161 -6.36 -12.17 11.04
C THR A 161 -5.92 -11.05 10.10
N GLU A 162 -4.65 -11.00 9.72
CA GLU A 162 -4.10 -10.02 8.79
C GLU A 162 -3.13 -10.72 7.84
N ILE A 163 -3.21 -10.38 6.55
CA ILE A 163 -2.28 -10.87 5.52
C ILE A 163 -1.40 -9.74 5.01
N PRO A 164 -0.17 -10.00 4.53
CA PRO A 164 0.70 -8.97 4.01
C PRO A 164 0.07 -8.21 2.84
N TYR A 165 0.38 -6.92 2.75
CA TYR A 165 -0.11 -6.05 1.68
C TYR A 165 0.21 -6.60 0.29
N GLN A 166 -0.75 -6.51 -0.63
CA GLN A 166 -0.68 -7.01 -2.01
C GLN A 166 -0.57 -8.55 -2.15
N VAL A 167 -0.75 -9.30 -1.08
CA VAL A 167 -0.86 -10.76 -1.17
C VAL A 167 -2.27 -11.13 -1.64
N ASN A 168 -2.35 -11.94 -2.70
CA ASN A 168 -3.60 -12.57 -3.12
C ASN A 168 -3.96 -13.70 -2.15
N LYS A 169 -5.09 -13.56 -1.45
CA LYS A 169 -5.52 -14.49 -0.41
C LYS A 169 -5.83 -15.89 -0.95
N ALA A 170 -6.59 -15.98 -2.03
CA ALA A 170 -6.93 -17.26 -2.65
C ALA A 170 -5.68 -18.01 -3.13
N GLU A 171 -4.74 -17.31 -3.76
CA GLU A 171 -3.47 -17.89 -4.20
C GLU A 171 -2.58 -18.34 -3.03
N MET A 172 -2.58 -17.61 -1.94
CA MET A 172 -1.87 -18.00 -0.71
C MET A 172 -2.43 -19.31 -0.14
N ILE A 173 -3.76 -19.43 -0.05
CA ILE A 173 -4.45 -20.64 0.42
C ILE A 173 -4.14 -21.82 -0.51
N ARG A 174 -4.24 -21.62 -1.81
CA ARG A 174 -3.93 -22.65 -2.83
C ARG A 174 -2.50 -23.15 -2.71
N LYS A 175 -1.51 -22.24 -2.65
CA LYS A 175 -0.10 -22.61 -2.50
C LYS A 175 0.18 -23.34 -1.20
N THR A 176 -0.46 -22.93 -0.11
CA THR A 176 -0.32 -23.63 1.18
C THR A 176 -0.86 -25.06 1.10
N ALA A 177 -2.03 -25.25 0.49
CA ALA A 177 -2.59 -26.59 0.27
C ALA A 177 -1.70 -27.47 -0.63
N GLU A 178 -1.12 -26.90 -1.68
CA GLU A 178 -0.16 -27.60 -2.54
C GLU A 178 1.09 -28.04 -1.77
N MET A 179 1.65 -27.16 -0.91
CA MET A 179 2.82 -27.52 -0.08
C MET A 179 2.50 -28.63 0.93
N VAL A 180 1.29 -28.69 1.44
CA VAL A 180 0.83 -29.79 2.32
C VAL A 180 0.73 -31.09 1.51
N ASN A 181 0.12 -31.06 0.33
CA ASN A 181 0.00 -32.22 -0.54
C ASN A 181 1.37 -32.73 -1.02
N ASP A 182 2.29 -31.84 -1.29
CA ASP A 182 3.68 -32.15 -1.67
C ASP A 182 4.54 -32.60 -0.46
N LYS A 183 3.97 -32.67 0.75
CA LYS A 183 4.68 -33.00 2.00
C LYS A 183 5.85 -32.07 2.32
N LYS A 184 5.77 -30.84 1.88
CA LYS A 184 6.73 -29.77 2.26
C LYS A 184 6.37 -29.14 3.60
N ILE A 185 5.10 -29.24 3.99
CA ILE A 185 4.56 -28.81 5.29
C ILE A 185 3.71 -29.97 5.82
N ASP A 186 3.95 -30.32 7.09
CA ASP A 186 3.16 -31.32 7.82
C ASP A 186 2.29 -30.67 8.89
N GLY A 187 1.26 -31.41 9.35
CA GLY A 187 0.42 -31.02 10.49
C GLY A 187 -0.83 -30.20 10.14
N ILE A 188 -1.01 -29.79 8.91
CA ILE A 188 -2.22 -29.08 8.46
C ILE A 188 -3.19 -30.11 7.86
N SER A 189 -4.36 -30.26 8.48
CA SER A 189 -5.41 -31.19 8.03
C SER A 189 -6.46 -30.52 7.14
N THR A 190 -6.78 -29.26 7.40
CA THR A 190 -7.76 -28.47 6.62
C THR A 190 -7.34 -27.00 6.60
N ILE A 191 -7.71 -26.33 5.51
CA ILE A 191 -7.54 -24.90 5.36
C ILE A 191 -8.90 -24.32 4.97
N ARG A 192 -9.33 -23.25 5.63
CA ARG A 192 -10.59 -22.58 5.34
C ARG A 192 -10.38 -21.08 5.21
N ASP A 193 -11.10 -20.47 4.31
CA ASP A 193 -11.31 -19.04 4.26
C ASP A 193 -12.60 -18.73 5.03
N GLU A 194 -12.46 -18.04 6.15
CA GLU A 194 -13.56 -17.62 7.01
C GLU A 194 -13.77 -16.10 6.91
N SER A 195 -13.14 -15.43 5.92
CA SER A 195 -13.28 -13.99 5.70
C SER A 195 -14.73 -13.63 5.41
N ASP A 196 -15.15 -12.50 5.96
CA ASP A 196 -16.45 -11.91 5.71
C ASP A 196 -16.37 -10.69 4.78
N ARG A 197 -17.45 -9.93 4.65
CA ARG A 197 -17.51 -8.73 3.82
C ARG A 197 -16.55 -7.62 4.30
N LYS A 198 -16.04 -7.70 5.51
CA LYS A 198 -15.15 -6.69 6.10
C LYS A 198 -13.68 -7.10 6.04
N GLY A 199 -13.36 -8.29 5.64
CA GLY A 199 -12.02 -8.85 5.50
C GLY A 199 -11.81 -10.11 6.31
#